data_7bd12fdb10d5677eff64b45cb4088ac6
#
_entry.id   7bd12fdb10d5677eff64b45cb4088ac6
#
_cell.length_a   1.000
_cell.length_b   1.000
_cell.length_c   1.000
_cell.angle_alpha   90.00
_cell.angle_beta   90.00
_cell.angle_gamma   90.00
#
_symmetry.space_group_name_H-M   'P 1'
#
loop_
_entity.id
_entity.type
_entity.pdbx_description
1 polymer ?
#
loop_
_entity_poly.entity_id
_entity_poly.type
_entity_poly.pdbx_seq_one_letter_code
_entity_poly.pdbx_strand_id
1 'polypeptide(L)'
;MKIAPTPYQARCLAVPESFNLFMGGGRGGGKSYGALLHVLRHVEQHQDRARPLIVRETYKAASELAETLHMLLVAAYGRRAVRYNKADNVFRVANGAVIEVGQLDGPNAYAKFQGRSFTLLVVDEIGLIRELRWVRMLRSNLRAAEGVPLREVRTANPGGVAHALLAREHVNRAPPWAPYETDDGETWVNAPSTFRDNIHLDGEQYLRRLKAATAGDAELLRAWTDGDWNIARGAMFGDVWDPSVHVLPVDYRPPWPLRGNRTAIGLDWGSAAPAVCLLGVQTPGDDGRFPRGSLLILDEVQTADPADISQGLRWPPGKLADAIRERCAFWNMRPYGVGDDAVGLDDSLIDVLRREGVYLTKPTKGPGSRIAGWQRLRQRLSRSVTRDGPGLYITGRCGLLLETFPVLPRDPNRPEDVDTGANDHAADVLRYLEGHITTARRYGSGRHYGMT
;
A
#
# COMPACT_ATOMS: atom_id res chain seq x y z
N MET A 1 -0.87 39.98 6.34
CA MET A 1 -1.39 38.70 6.91
C MET A 1 -0.40 38.26 7.99
N LYS A 2 -0.87 37.94 9.22
CA LYS A 2 0.02 37.42 10.27
C LYS A 2 0.08 35.92 10.08
N ILE A 3 1.30 35.35 9.92
CA ILE A 3 1.52 33.92 9.85
C ILE A 3 1.53 33.41 11.29
N ALA A 4 0.52 32.58 11.64
CA ALA A 4 0.43 31.96 12.95
C ALA A 4 0.16 30.48 12.77
N PRO A 5 1.06 29.58 13.19
CA PRO A 5 0.81 28.15 13.14
C PRO A 5 -0.29 27.76 14.14
N THR A 6 -1.12 26.77 13.74
CA THR A 6 -2.04 26.12 14.68
C THR A 6 -1.23 25.33 15.73
N PRO A 7 -1.84 24.93 16.87
CA PRO A 7 -1.15 24.09 17.87
C PRO A 7 -0.53 22.82 17.26
N TYR A 8 -1.23 22.16 16.34
CA TYR A 8 -0.72 21.01 15.59
C TYR A 8 0.53 21.37 14.75
N GLN A 9 0.45 22.44 13.97
CA GLN A 9 1.56 22.89 13.12
C GLN A 9 2.76 23.33 13.96
N ALA A 10 2.52 24.00 15.08
CA ALA A 10 3.59 24.38 16.03
C ALA A 10 4.28 23.14 16.60
N ARG A 11 3.53 22.08 16.94
CA ARG A 11 4.10 20.81 17.38
C ARG A 11 4.90 20.12 16.28
N CYS A 12 4.44 20.13 15.02
CA CYS A 12 5.23 19.65 13.88
C CYS A 12 6.53 20.42 13.70
N LEU A 13 6.48 21.74 13.82
CA LEU A 13 7.67 22.58 13.75
C LEU A 13 8.66 22.33 14.92
N ALA A 14 8.19 21.90 16.08
CA ALA A 14 9.05 21.56 17.21
C ALA A 14 9.81 20.22 17.05
N VAL A 15 9.45 19.38 16.08
CA VAL A 15 10.21 18.16 15.77
C VAL A 15 11.63 18.55 15.30
N PRO A 16 12.69 17.94 15.84
CA PRO A 16 14.07 18.24 15.46
C PRO A 16 14.29 18.19 13.95
N GLU A 17 15.11 19.10 13.42
CA GLU A 17 15.39 19.17 11.97
C GLU A 17 16.21 17.99 11.45
N SER A 18 16.88 17.27 12.33
CA SER A 18 17.56 16.01 12.02
C SER A 18 16.61 14.83 11.81
N PHE A 19 15.31 14.99 12.09
CA PHE A 19 14.29 13.96 11.88
C PHE A 19 13.42 14.30 10.68
N ASN A 20 13.12 13.31 9.86
CA ASN A 20 12.12 13.40 8.82
C ASN A 20 10.72 13.40 9.43
N LEU A 21 9.73 13.92 8.72
CA LEU A 21 8.38 14.09 9.24
C LEU A 21 7.34 13.51 8.29
N PHE A 22 6.54 12.57 8.78
CA PHE A 22 5.34 12.09 8.11
C PHE A 22 4.10 12.68 8.75
N MET A 23 3.43 13.61 8.07
CA MET A 23 2.20 14.26 8.49
C MET A 23 1.01 13.45 7.96
N GLY A 24 0.77 12.25 8.53
CA GLY A 24 -0.35 11.38 8.19
C GLY A 24 -1.63 11.76 8.92
N GLY A 25 -2.80 11.47 8.35
CA GLY A 25 -4.04 11.68 9.09
C GLY A 25 -5.23 12.17 8.27
N GLY A 26 -6.31 12.54 8.95
CA GLY A 26 -7.58 12.94 8.34
C GLY A 26 -7.50 14.20 7.48
N ARG A 27 -8.57 14.48 6.75
CA ARG A 27 -8.68 15.69 5.92
C ARG A 27 -8.89 16.94 6.78
N GLY A 28 -8.48 18.08 6.27
CA GLY A 28 -8.74 19.39 6.89
C GLY A 28 -7.84 19.77 8.05
N GLY A 29 -6.89 18.91 8.47
CA GLY A 29 -5.99 19.15 9.60
C GLY A 29 -4.88 20.19 9.37
N GLY A 30 -4.81 20.81 8.20
CA GLY A 30 -3.82 21.86 7.91
C GLY A 30 -2.41 21.32 7.60
N LYS A 31 -2.29 20.05 7.16
CA LYS A 31 -1.01 19.39 6.88
C LYS A 31 -0.19 20.09 5.80
N SER A 32 -0.77 20.33 4.61
CA SER A 32 -0.07 20.97 3.49
C SER A 32 0.42 22.38 3.87
N TYR A 33 -0.41 23.15 4.57
CA TYR A 33 0.02 24.44 5.10
C TYR A 33 1.16 24.30 6.12
N GLY A 34 1.08 23.32 7.02
CA GLY A 34 2.14 22.97 7.95
C GLY A 34 3.45 22.60 7.25
N ALA A 35 3.39 21.84 6.17
CA ALA A 35 4.56 21.51 5.35
C ALA A 35 5.19 22.76 4.72
N LEU A 36 4.38 23.71 4.25
CA LEU A 36 4.90 25.00 3.77
C LEU A 36 5.52 25.86 4.88
N LEU A 37 5.05 25.76 6.12
CA LEU A 37 5.71 26.42 7.26
C LEU A 37 7.11 25.85 7.54
N HIS A 38 7.33 24.55 7.32
CA HIS A 38 8.68 23.98 7.35
C HIS A 38 9.58 24.58 6.26
N VAL A 39 9.04 24.82 5.06
CA VAL A 39 9.79 25.49 3.99
C VAL A 39 10.17 26.92 4.43
N LEU A 40 9.21 27.69 4.97
CA LEU A 40 9.48 29.03 5.45
C LEU A 40 10.58 29.06 6.53
N ARG A 41 10.49 28.19 7.55
CA ARG A 41 11.50 28.07 8.60
C ARG A 41 12.86 27.73 8.03
N HIS A 42 12.93 26.78 7.10
CA HIS A 42 14.18 26.38 6.45
C HIS A 42 14.80 27.54 5.66
N VAL A 43 13.98 28.30 4.93
CA VAL A 43 14.42 29.52 4.20
C VAL A 43 14.94 30.60 5.15
N GLU A 44 14.29 30.81 6.29
CA GLU A 44 14.70 31.78 7.28
C GLU A 44 16.03 31.40 7.94
N GLN A 45 16.21 30.13 8.31
CA GLN A 45 17.39 29.64 9.02
C GLN A 45 18.63 29.52 8.12
N HIS A 46 18.45 29.07 6.88
CA HIS A 46 19.58 28.71 6.01
C HIS A 46 19.80 29.68 4.84
N GLN A 47 18.90 30.66 4.66
CA GLN A 47 19.00 31.80 3.74
C GLN A 47 19.52 31.41 2.34
N ASP A 48 20.68 31.93 1.91
CA ASP A 48 21.27 31.65 0.59
C ASP A 48 21.68 30.20 0.36
N ARG A 49 21.78 29.39 1.41
CA ARG A 49 22.01 27.93 1.34
C ARG A 49 20.73 27.11 1.22
N ALA A 50 19.57 27.71 1.47
CA ALA A 50 18.29 27.01 1.39
C ALA A 50 17.87 26.71 -0.07
N ARG A 51 17.63 25.42 -0.35
CA ARG A 51 17.18 24.92 -1.67
C ARG A 51 16.04 23.89 -1.48
N PRO A 52 14.88 24.32 -0.96
CA PRO A 52 13.72 23.44 -0.85
C PRO A 52 13.17 23.02 -2.22
N LEU A 53 12.79 21.73 -2.32
CA LEU A 53 11.96 21.21 -3.38
C LEU A 53 10.62 20.75 -2.81
N ILE A 54 9.52 21.16 -3.44
CA ILE A 54 8.18 20.72 -3.09
C ILE A 54 7.61 19.98 -4.29
N VAL A 55 7.09 18.77 -4.10
CA VAL A 55 6.47 18.00 -5.17
C VAL A 55 5.08 17.53 -4.82
N ARG A 56 4.22 17.44 -5.84
CA ARG A 56 2.90 16.80 -5.85
C ARG A 56 2.78 15.87 -7.06
N GLU A 57 1.76 15.01 -7.07
CA GLU A 57 1.52 14.11 -8.19
C GLU A 57 1.29 14.86 -9.51
N THR A 58 0.45 15.90 -9.52
CA THR A 58 0.07 16.60 -10.76
C THR A 58 0.56 18.04 -10.80
N TYR A 59 0.80 18.55 -12.02
CA TYR A 59 1.21 19.93 -12.24
C TYR A 59 0.17 20.94 -11.69
N LYS A 60 -1.12 20.68 -11.91
CA LYS A 60 -2.19 21.57 -11.42
C LYS A 60 -2.15 21.68 -9.89
N ALA A 61 -2.08 20.55 -9.19
CA ALA A 61 -2.01 20.54 -7.73
C ALA A 61 -0.73 21.21 -7.21
N ALA A 62 0.41 21.00 -7.87
CA ALA A 62 1.67 21.67 -7.55
C ALA A 62 1.55 23.20 -7.71
N SER A 63 0.90 23.67 -8.77
CA SER A 63 0.70 25.10 -9.01
C SER A 63 -0.22 25.76 -7.97
N GLU A 64 -1.28 25.09 -7.54
CA GLU A 64 -2.16 25.57 -6.45
C GLU A 64 -1.38 25.71 -5.12
N LEU A 65 -0.48 24.75 -4.85
CA LEU A 65 0.40 24.81 -3.67
C LEU A 65 1.43 25.93 -3.79
N ALA A 66 1.97 26.16 -4.99
CA ALA A 66 2.89 27.27 -5.26
C ALA A 66 2.25 28.64 -5.03
N GLU A 67 0.97 28.83 -5.37
CA GLU A 67 0.25 30.06 -5.07
C GLU A 67 0.11 30.30 -3.56
N THR A 68 -0.18 29.26 -2.79
CA THR A 68 -0.22 29.32 -1.32
C THR A 68 1.15 29.68 -0.75
N LEU A 69 2.21 29.04 -1.25
CA LEU A 69 3.59 29.37 -0.87
C LEU A 69 3.95 30.81 -1.18
N HIS A 70 3.54 31.30 -2.36
CA HIS A 70 3.77 32.71 -2.75
C HIS A 70 3.16 33.67 -1.73
N MET A 71 1.89 33.46 -1.35
CA MET A 71 1.24 34.29 -0.34
C MET A 71 2.00 34.25 1.01
N LEU A 72 2.47 33.10 1.43
CA LEU A 72 3.25 32.95 2.67
C LEU A 72 4.60 33.68 2.58
N LEU A 73 5.35 33.51 1.50
CA LEU A 73 6.62 34.19 1.29
C LEU A 73 6.47 35.70 1.27
N VAL A 74 5.44 36.18 0.58
CA VAL A 74 5.14 37.65 0.55
C VAL A 74 4.73 38.15 1.92
N ALA A 75 3.99 37.37 2.70
CA ALA A 75 3.64 37.75 4.07
C ALA A 75 4.83 37.82 5.01
N ALA A 76 5.82 36.91 4.82
CA ALA A 76 7.02 36.83 5.64
C ALA A 76 8.07 37.90 5.27
N TYR A 77 8.35 38.07 3.98
CA TYR A 77 9.48 38.85 3.48
C TYR A 77 9.09 40.16 2.79
N GLY A 78 7.80 40.31 2.48
CA GLY A 78 7.32 41.46 1.70
C GLY A 78 7.40 41.22 0.18
N ARG A 79 6.48 41.85 -0.57
CA ARG A 79 6.32 41.64 -2.03
C ARG A 79 7.60 41.94 -2.84
N ARG A 80 8.40 42.92 -2.40
CA ARG A 80 9.63 43.33 -3.13
C ARG A 80 10.79 42.31 -2.94
N ALA A 81 10.73 41.54 -1.89
CA ALA A 81 11.76 40.55 -1.54
C ALA A 81 11.53 39.19 -2.18
N VAL A 82 10.39 38.95 -2.85
CA VAL A 82 10.02 37.65 -3.43
C VAL A 82 9.82 37.81 -4.93
N ARG A 83 10.63 37.06 -5.71
CA ARG A 83 10.47 36.92 -7.16
C ARG A 83 9.93 35.52 -7.46
N TYR A 84 8.80 35.45 -8.14
CA TYR A 84 8.16 34.23 -8.55
C TYR A 84 8.14 34.08 -10.08
N ASN A 85 8.86 33.11 -10.60
CA ASN A 85 8.75 32.67 -11.99
C ASN A 85 7.64 31.61 -12.08
N LYS A 86 6.47 31.99 -12.59
CA LYS A 86 5.30 31.11 -12.71
C LYS A 86 5.48 30.01 -13.78
N ALA A 87 6.31 30.23 -14.79
CA ALA A 87 6.52 29.24 -15.83
C ALA A 87 7.26 28.00 -15.31
N ASP A 88 8.23 28.22 -14.45
CA ASP A 88 9.07 27.17 -13.88
C ASP A 88 8.68 26.80 -12.43
N ASN A 89 7.68 27.51 -11.84
CA ASN A 89 7.32 27.40 -10.41
C ASN A 89 8.52 27.58 -9.46
N VAL A 90 9.39 28.56 -9.72
CA VAL A 90 10.59 28.85 -8.95
C VAL A 90 10.46 30.19 -8.22
N PHE A 91 10.73 30.16 -6.92
CA PHE A 91 10.80 31.35 -6.07
C PHE A 91 12.24 31.69 -5.74
N ARG A 92 12.57 32.99 -5.78
CA ARG A 92 13.84 33.54 -5.29
C ARG A 92 13.52 34.60 -4.25
N VAL A 93 14.07 34.41 -3.07
CA VAL A 93 13.91 35.33 -1.93
C VAL A 93 15.15 36.22 -1.81
N ALA A 94 14.98 37.45 -1.35
CA ALA A 94 16.08 38.43 -1.26
C ALA A 94 17.23 37.98 -0.35
N ASN A 95 16.98 37.04 0.58
CA ASN A 95 18.01 36.43 1.42
C ASN A 95 18.85 35.34 0.67
N GLY A 96 18.62 35.15 -0.62
CA GLY A 96 19.37 34.19 -1.47
C GLY A 96 18.76 32.80 -1.60
N ALA A 97 17.72 32.48 -0.85
CA ALA A 97 17.03 31.20 -0.96
C ALA A 97 16.37 31.00 -2.32
N VAL A 98 16.37 29.76 -2.83
CA VAL A 98 15.68 29.36 -4.06
C VAL A 98 14.80 28.17 -3.76
N ILE A 99 13.49 28.30 -3.96
CA ILE A 99 12.50 27.26 -3.70
C ILE A 99 11.90 26.83 -5.03
N GLU A 100 11.71 25.53 -5.22
CA GLU A 100 11.11 24.98 -6.41
C GLU A 100 9.86 24.16 -6.07
N VAL A 101 8.86 24.24 -6.95
CA VAL A 101 7.63 23.46 -6.83
C VAL A 101 7.42 22.72 -8.14
N GLY A 102 7.18 21.41 -8.08
CA GLY A 102 7.02 20.61 -9.28
C GLY A 102 6.07 19.43 -9.13
N GLN A 103 5.84 18.74 -10.24
CA GLN A 103 5.10 17.48 -10.27
C GLN A 103 6.05 16.28 -10.20
N LEU A 104 5.51 15.15 -9.70
CA LEU A 104 6.23 13.88 -9.67
C LEU A 104 5.25 12.73 -9.97
N ASP A 105 4.98 12.51 -11.25
CA ASP A 105 4.04 11.49 -11.75
C ASP A 105 4.74 10.33 -12.49
N GLY A 106 6.07 10.37 -12.62
CA GLY A 106 6.81 9.33 -13.30
C GLY A 106 8.24 9.69 -13.70
N PRO A 107 8.88 8.89 -14.58
CA PRO A 107 10.27 9.04 -14.94
C PRO A 107 10.61 10.38 -15.61
N ASN A 108 9.70 10.88 -16.45
CA ASN A 108 9.91 12.15 -17.16
C ASN A 108 9.86 13.36 -16.22
N ALA A 109 9.02 13.28 -15.17
CA ALA A 109 8.97 14.31 -14.14
C ALA A 109 10.22 14.26 -13.26
N TYR A 110 10.65 13.06 -12.84
CA TYR A 110 11.89 12.87 -12.08
C TYR A 110 13.12 13.39 -12.83
N ALA A 111 13.22 13.15 -14.15
CA ALA A 111 14.36 13.58 -14.96
C ALA A 111 14.65 15.08 -14.88
N LYS A 112 13.63 15.93 -14.62
CA LYS A 112 13.77 17.38 -14.43
C LYS A 112 14.58 17.75 -13.18
N PHE A 113 14.63 16.88 -12.20
CA PHE A 113 15.32 17.07 -10.92
C PHE A 113 16.64 16.32 -10.84
N GLN A 114 16.91 15.41 -11.77
CA GLN A 114 18.13 14.61 -11.79
C GLN A 114 19.39 15.48 -11.86
N GLY A 115 20.38 15.14 -11.03
CA GLY A 115 21.65 15.89 -10.96
C GLY A 115 21.60 17.20 -10.18
N ARG A 116 20.44 17.61 -9.71
CA ARG A 116 20.24 18.84 -8.91
C ARG A 116 20.42 18.56 -7.41
N SER A 117 20.61 19.62 -6.62
CA SER A 117 20.86 19.52 -5.19
C SER A 117 19.78 20.31 -4.43
N PHE A 118 19.15 19.65 -3.47
CA PHE A 118 18.12 20.23 -2.61
C PHE A 118 18.51 20.02 -1.13
N THR A 119 17.98 20.88 -0.25
CA THR A 119 18.28 20.84 1.19
C THR A 119 17.07 20.43 2.02
N LEU A 120 15.85 20.55 1.46
CA LEU A 120 14.60 20.10 2.06
C LEU A 120 13.75 19.55 0.92
N LEU A 121 13.20 18.35 1.12
CA LEU A 121 12.22 17.75 0.22
C LEU A 121 10.84 17.72 0.91
N VAL A 122 9.86 18.33 0.30
CA VAL A 122 8.46 18.24 0.71
C VAL A 122 7.68 17.45 -0.34
N VAL A 123 7.09 16.33 0.07
CA VAL A 123 6.22 15.52 -0.79
C VAL A 123 4.80 15.65 -0.26
N ASP A 124 4.02 16.53 -0.87
CA ASP A 124 2.65 16.80 -0.43
C ASP A 124 1.68 15.84 -1.14
N GLU A 125 0.75 15.27 -0.34
CA GLU A 125 -0.18 14.22 -0.79
C GLU A 125 0.51 12.98 -1.39
N ILE A 126 1.62 12.52 -0.77
CA ILE A 126 2.40 11.37 -1.24
C ILE A 126 1.54 10.11 -1.46
N GLY A 127 0.41 9.97 -0.73
CA GLY A 127 -0.52 8.85 -0.88
C GLY A 127 -1.16 8.72 -2.27
N LEU A 128 -1.10 9.75 -3.10
CA LEU A 128 -1.62 9.75 -4.48
C LEU A 128 -0.56 9.32 -5.51
N ILE A 129 0.73 9.40 -5.18
CA ILE A 129 1.83 9.03 -6.08
C ILE A 129 1.86 7.52 -6.26
N ARG A 130 1.68 7.04 -7.50
CA ARG A 130 1.59 5.60 -7.82
C ARG A 130 2.91 4.86 -7.58
N GLU A 131 4.03 5.45 -7.93
CA GLU A 131 5.34 4.81 -7.87
C GLU A 131 6.26 5.58 -6.90
N LEU A 132 6.29 5.17 -5.63
CA LEU A 132 7.11 5.82 -4.61
C LEU A 132 8.62 5.70 -4.85
N ARG A 133 9.06 4.84 -5.78
CA ARG A 133 10.47 4.78 -6.19
C ARG A 133 11.01 6.14 -6.65
N TRP A 134 10.18 6.96 -7.32
CA TRP A 134 10.62 8.28 -7.78
C TRP A 134 10.84 9.24 -6.62
N VAL A 135 10.07 9.12 -5.54
CA VAL A 135 10.30 9.86 -4.29
C VAL A 135 11.61 9.42 -3.65
N ARG A 136 11.86 8.10 -3.55
CA ARG A 136 13.13 7.56 -3.02
C ARG A 136 14.33 8.03 -3.85
N MET A 137 14.20 8.06 -5.16
CA MET A 137 15.25 8.58 -6.04
C MET A 137 15.48 10.09 -5.84
N LEU A 138 14.44 10.89 -5.60
CA LEU A 138 14.57 12.31 -5.27
C LEU A 138 15.33 12.54 -3.96
N ARG A 139 15.22 11.65 -2.98
CA ARG A 139 16.01 11.73 -1.74
C ARG A 139 17.52 11.72 -2.00
N SER A 140 17.98 11.01 -3.02
CA SER A 140 19.40 11.03 -3.41
C SER A 140 19.91 12.40 -3.86
N ASN A 141 18.99 13.32 -4.15
CA ASN A 141 19.28 14.72 -4.48
C ASN A 141 19.35 15.62 -3.25
N LEU A 142 19.04 15.11 -2.05
CA LEU A 142 19.24 15.83 -0.79
C LEU A 142 20.73 15.84 -0.47
N ARG A 143 21.33 17.00 -0.64
CA ARG A 143 22.74 17.23 -0.36
C ARG A 143 22.99 18.72 -0.12
N ALA A 144 23.78 19.04 0.89
CA ALA A 144 24.11 20.40 1.27
C ALA A 144 25.56 20.50 1.76
N ALA A 145 26.04 21.73 1.87
CA ALA A 145 27.25 22.04 2.62
C ALA A 145 27.04 21.75 4.11
N GLU A 146 28.12 21.58 4.84
CA GLU A 146 28.11 21.36 6.29
C GLU A 146 27.25 22.41 7.03
N GLY A 147 26.50 21.96 8.03
CA GLY A 147 25.65 22.82 8.86
C GLY A 147 24.24 23.13 8.30
N VAL A 148 23.85 22.52 7.16
CA VAL A 148 22.46 22.56 6.70
C VAL A 148 21.86 21.15 6.84
N PRO A 149 20.89 20.95 7.76
CA PRO A 149 20.26 19.65 7.93
C PRO A 149 19.46 19.27 6.68
N LEU A 150 19.62 18.05 6.24
CA LEU A 150 18.82 17.48 5.15
C LEU A 150 17.56 16.86 5.75
N ARG A 151 16.42 17.17 5.20
CA ARG A 151 15.14 16.73 5.75
C ARG A 151 14.14 16.41 4.66
N GLU A 152 13.32 15.40 4.92
CA GLU A 152 12.10 15.12 4.14
C GLU A 152 10.85 15.35 4.98
N VAL A 153 9.83 15.97 4.40
CA VAL A 153 8.50 16.18 4.99
C VAL A 153 7.46 15.61 4.03
N ARG A 154 6.70 14.63 4.47
CA ARG A 154 5.63 13.99 3.69
C ARG A 154 4.27 14.32 4.29
N THR A 155 3.27 14.60 3.45
CA THR A 155 1.88 14.67 3.90
C THR A 155 1.05 13.60 3.22
N ALA A 156 0.10 13.01 3.93
CA ALA A 156 -0.82 12.03 3.37
C ALA A 156 -2.17 12.00 4.09
N ASN A 157 -3.20 11.55 3.36
CA ASN A 157 -4.45 11.10 3.92
C ASN A 157 -4.59 9.58 3.71
N PRO A 158 -5.30 8.85 4.58
CA PRO A 158 -5.61 7.45 4.33
C PRO A 158 -6.41 7.27 3.04
N GLY A 159 -6.25 6.14 2.38
CA GLY A 159 -7.07 5.74 1.22
C GLY A 159 -6.55 6.17 -0.16
N GLY A 160 -5.29 6.58 -0.28
CA GLY A 160 -4.63 6.77 -1.58
C GLY A 160 -4.01 5.46 -2.12
N VAL A 161 -3.49 5.51 -3.35
CA VAL A 161 -2.86 4.32 -4.00
C VAL A 161 -1.65 3.78 -3.24
N ALA A 162 -0.93 4.62 -2.51
CA ALA A 162 0.21 4.22 -1.68
C ALA A 162 -0.18 3.92 -0.21
N HIS A 163 -1.49 3.77 0.10
CA HIS A 163 -2.00 3.65 1.46
C HIS A 163 -1.30 2.55 2.29
N ALA A 164 -1.30 1.31 1.79
CA ALA A 164 -0.75 0.17 2.52
C ALA A 164 0.75 0.33 2.80
N LEU A 165 1.50 0.81 1.81
CA LEU A 165 2.93 1.04 1.95
C LEU A 165 3.24 2.13 2.97
N LEU A 166 2.50 3.26 2.93
CA LEU A 166 2.69 4.36 3.88
C LEU A 166 2.25 3.97 5.31
N ALA A 167 1.19 3.18 5.44
CA ALA A 167 0.78 2.64 6.73
C ALA A 167 1.90 1.78 7.34
N ARG A 168 2.48 0.88 6.56
CA ARG A 168 3.60 0.03 6.98
C ARG A 168 4.87 0.83 7.31
N GLU A 169 5.25 1.77 6.43
CA GLU A 169 6.50 2.52 6.59
C GLU A 169 6.45 3.55 7.72
N HIS A 170 5.28 4.14 8.00
CA HIS A 170 5.19 5.30 8.89
C HIS A 170 4.19 5.16 10.03
N VAL A 171 3.01 4.55 9.79
CA VAL A 171 1.94 4.55 10.80
C VAL A 171 2.12 3.42 11.80
N ASN A 172 2.49 2.23 11.32
CA ASN A 172 2.56 1.00 12.12
C ASN A 172 3.95 0.79 12.77
N ARG A 173 4.92 1.70 12.56
CA ARG A 173 6.29 1.56 13.09
C ARG A 173 6.41 1.98 14.55
N ALA A 174 5.69 3.03 14.96
CA ALA A 174 5.72 3.54 16.32
C ALA A 174 4.42 4.27 16.65
N PRO A 175 4.13 4.49 17.95
CA PRO A 175 3.05 5.37 18.36
C PRO A 175 3.20 6.78 17.76
N PRO A 176 2.09 7.50 17.54
CA PRO A 176 2.14 8.89 17.06
C PRO A 176 3.10 9.76 17.88
N TRP A 177 3.90 10.59 17.19
CA TRP A 177 4.88 11.52 17.76
C TRP A 177 6.12 10.88 18.38
N ALA A 178 6.22 9.56 18.44
CA ALA A 178 7.46 8.88 18.81
C ALA A 178 8.39 8.75 17.59
N PRO A 179 9.72 8.96 17.76
CA PRO A 179 10.68 8.72 16.70
C PRO A 179 10.81 7.22 16.43
N TYR A 180 11.05 6.87 15.16
CA TYR A 180 11.36 5.51 14.73
C TYR A 180 12.37 5.54 13.58
N GLU A 181 13.07 4.45 13.38
CA GLU A 181 13.98 4.27 12.25
C GLU A 181 13.31 3.48 11.13
N THR A 182 13.52 3.90 9.90
CA THR A 182 13.16 3.15 8.69
C THR A 182 14.30 2.22 8.30
N ASP A 183 14.01 1.26 7.40
CA ASP A 183 14.98 0.22 7.01
C ASP A 183 16.25 0.78 6.34
N ASP A 184 16.21 2.03 5.86
CA ASP A 184 17.33 2.79 5.31
C ASP A 184 18.12 3.60 6.37
N GLY A 185 17.82 3.41 7.66
CA GLY A 185 18.54 4.04 8.79
C GLY A 185 18.15 5.49 9.06
N GLU A 186 17.09 5.99 8.44
CA GLU A 186 16.61 7.35 8.64
C GLU A 186 15.63 7.45 9.81
N THR A 187 15.77 8.48 10.62
CA THR A 187 14.85 8.73 11.73
C THR A 187 13.64 9.54 11.26
N TRP A 188 12.45 9.04 11.56
CA TRP A 188 11.17 9.65 11.23
C TRP A 188 10.30 9.87 12.47
N VAL A 189 9.35 10.80 12.34
CA VAL A 189 8.25 10.98 13.29
C VAL A 189 6.93 10.98 12.51
N ASN A 190 5.97 10.14 12.94
CA ASN A 190 4.59 10.20 12.45
C ASN A 190 3.80 11.23 13.27
N ALA A 191 3.34 12.28 12.62
CA ALA A 191 2.59 13.40 13.18
C ALA A 191 1.15 13.43 12.61
N PRO A 192 0.22 12.59 13.10
CA PRO A 192 -1.14 12.58 12.60
C PRO A 192 -1.92 13.83 13.00
N SER A 193 -2.88 14.21 12.14
CA SER A 193 -3.83 15.29 12.41
C SER A 193 -5.23 14.93 11.93
N THR A 194 -6.21 15.63 12.48
CA THR A 194 -7.61 15.59 12.08
C THR A 194 -8.11 17.02 11.79
N PHE A 195 -9.30 17.16 11.24
CA PHE A 195 -9.89 18.49 11.05
C PHE A 195 -10.09 19.27 12.36
N ARG A 196 -10.16 18.55 13.51
CA ARG A 196 -10.30 19.16 14.85
C ARG A 196 -9.06 19.93 15.29
N ASP A 197 -7.90 19.62 14.68
CA ASP A 197 -6.64 20.34 14.93
C ASP A 197 -6.56 21.67 14.18
N ASN A 198 -7.51 21.92 13.27
CA ASN A 198 -7.53 23.13 12.49
C ASN A 198 -8.52 24.15 13.07
N ILE A 199 -8.00 25.06 13.87
CA ILE A 199 -8.78 26.13 14.55
C ILE A 199 -9.46 27.12 13.60
N HIS A 200 -9.14 27.07 12.29
CA HIS A 200 -9.71 27.95 11.26
C HIS A 200 -10.91 27.34 10.55
N LEU A 201 -11.26 26.07 10.85
CA LEU A 201 -12.43 25.39 10.30
C LEU A 201 -13.60 25.43 11.28
N ASP A 202 -14.81 25.72 10.77
CA ASP A 202 -16.04 25.35 11.45
C ASP A 202 -16.17 23.81 11.41
N GLY A 203 -15.82 23.16 12.51
CA GLY A 203 -15.73 21.70 12.62
C GLY A 203 -17.07 21.01 12.38
N GLU A 204 -18.20 21.59 12.83
CA GLU A 204 -19.53 21.01 12.62
C GLU A 204 -19.96 21.11 11.16
N GLN A 205 -19.76 22.27 10.54
CA GLN A 205 -20.08 22.45 9.13
C GLN A 205 -19.19 21.55 8.26
N TYR A 206 -17.90 21.44 8.58
CA TYR A 206 -16.97 20.60 7.86
C TYR A 206 -17.33 19.12 7.99
N LEU A 207 -17.67 18.65 9.19
CA LEU A 207 -18.13 17.27 9.42
C LEU A 207 -19.40 16.94 8.63
N ARG A 208 -20.37 17.87 8.57
CA ARG A 208 -21.57 17.68 7.73
C ARG A 208 -21.21 17.51 6.25
N ARG A 209 -20.26 18.30 5.74
CA ARG A 209 -19.78 18.18 4.36
C ARG A 209 -19.07 16.84 4.12
N LEU A 210 -18.24 16.37 5.06
CA LEU A 210 -17.58 15.08 4.96
C LEU A 210 -18.60 13.94 4.96
N LYS A 211 -19.61 13.96 5.84
CA LYS A 211 -20.68 12.97 5.86
C LYS A 211 -21.46 12.94 4.54
N ALA A 212 -21.79 14.09 3.99
CA ALA A 212 -22.47 14.15 2.68
C ALA A 212 -21.57 13.61 1.54
N ALA A 213 -20.28 13.93 1.55
CA ALA A 213 -19.34 13.48 0.52
C ALA A 213 -19.00 12.00 0.59
N THR A 214 -19.14 11.36 1.74
CA THR A 214 -18.90 9.92 1.91
C THR A 214 -20.13 9.05 1.60
N ALA A 215 -21.27 9.67 1.35
CA ALA A 215 -22.51 8.99 0.91
C ALA A 215 -22.90 7.73 1.75
N GLY A 216 -22.64 7.76 3.06
CA GLY A 216 -22.93 6.64 3.97
C GLY A 216 -21.78 5.63 4.15
N ASP A 217 -20.66 5.81 3.47
CA ASP A 217 -19.45 5.01 3.70
C ASP A 217 -18.82 5.39 5.05
N ALA A 218 -19.08 4.57 6.07
CA ALA A 218 -18.61 4.81 7.42
C ALA A 218 -17.09 4.67 7.56
N GLU A 219 -16.46 3.78 6.78
CA GLU A 219 -15.00 3.60 6.79
C GLU A 219 -14.31 4.82 6.18
N LEU A 220 -14.79 5.26 5.02
CA LEU A 220 -14.29 6.48 4.38
C LEU A 220 -14.47 7.70 5.28
N LEU A 221 -15.61 7.79 5.98
CA LEU A 221 -15.84 8.88 6.92
C LEU A 221 -14.81 8.85 8.05
N ARG A 222 -14.52 7.70 8.68
CA ARG A 222 -13.47 7.56 9.70
C ARG A 222 -12.09 7.94 9.17
N ALA A 223 -11.75 7.48 7.96
CA ALA A 223 -10.51 7.88 7.30
C ALA A 223 -10.34 9.38 7.21
N TRP A 224 -11.39 10.06 6.77
CA TRP A 224 -11.33 11.48 6.53
C TRP A 224 -11.47 12.32 7.80
N THR A 225 -12.24 11.82 8.80
CA THR A 225 -12.44 12.53 10.07
C THR A 225 -11.33 12.27 11.07
N ASP A 226 -10.97 11.00 11.27
CA ASP A 226 -10.12 10.58 12.38
C ASP A 226 -8.70 10.21 11.92
N GLY A 227 -8.47 10.17 10.60
CA GLY A 227 -7.20 9.76 10.04
C GLY A 227 -6.93 8.27 10.26
N ASP A 228 -7.98 7.46 10.27
CA ASP A 228 -7.87 6.02 10.48
C ASP A 228 -7.19 5.36 9.26
N TRP A 229 -6.02 4.79 9.48
CA TRP A 229 -5.27 4.05 8.48
C TRP A 229 -5.61 2.57 8.41
N ASN A 230 -6.44 2.07 9.34
CA ASN A 230 -6.92 0.69 9.33
C ASN A 230 -8.17 0.51 8.47
N ILE A 231 -8.39 1.42 7.54
CA ILE A 231 -9.53 1.37 6.62
C ILE A 231 -9.09 0.90 5.25
N ALA A 232 -9.93 0.12 4.64
CA ALA A 232 -9.76 -0.36 3.28
C ALA A 232 -10.72 0.38 2.32
N ARG A 233 -10.45 1.66 2.08
CA ARG A 233 -11.31 2.52 1.26
C ARG A 233 -11.54 1.96 -0.13
N GLY A 234 -12.81 1.71 -0.45
CA GLY A 234 -13.18 1.09 -1.74
C GLY A 234 -12.60 -0.31 -1.89
N ALA A 235 -12.10 -0.90 -0.80
CA ALA A 235 -11.60 -2.25 -0.84
C ALA A 235 -12.72 -3.23 -1.20
N MET A 236 -12.34 -4.20 -2.00
CA MET A 236 -13.24 -5.25 -2.45
C MET A 236 -13.85 -6.04 -1.29
N PHE A 237 -13.11 -6.14 -0.18
CA PHE A 237 -13.46 -6.99 0.97
C PHE A 237 -13.57 -6.25 2.30
N GLY A 238 -13.42 -4.91 2.34
CA GLY A 238 -13.32 -4.15 3.58
C GLY A 238 -14.52 -4.29 4.52
N ASP A 239 -15.71 -4.48 3.98
CA ASP A 239 -16.95 -4.66 4.73
C ASP A 239 -17.17 -6.08 5.29
N VAL A 240 -16.39 -7.06 4.82
CA VAL A 240 -16.47 -8.48 5.25
C VAL A 240 -15.16 -8.96 5.87
N TRP A 241 -14.08 -8.17 5.85
CA TRP A 241 -12.80 -8.49 6.43
C TRP A 241 -12.74 -8.09 7.90
N ASP A 242 -12.40 -9.06 8.75
CA ASP A 242 -12.12 -8.86 10.18
C ASP A 242 -10.83 -9.62 10.52
N PRO A 243 -9.70 -8.94 10.78
CA PRO A 243 -8.44 -9.61 11.09
C PRO A 243 -8.51 -10.46 12.36
N SER A 244 -9.37 -10.13 13.31
CA SER A 244 -9.54 -10.93 14.55
C SER A 244 -10.18 -12.29 14.29
N VAL A 245 -10.93 -12.42 13.18
CA VAL A 245 -11.59 -13.65 12.74
C VAL A 245 -10.78 -14.40 11.69
N HIS A 246 -10.26 -13.66 10.69
CA HIS A 246 -9.69 -14.25 9.49
C HIS A 246 -8.19 -14.54 9.58
N VAL A 247 -7.46 -13.88 10.50
CA VAL A 247 -6.03 -14.08 10.65
C VAL A 247 -5.72 -15.07 11.76
N LEU A 248 -5.04 -16.14 11.41
CA LEU A 248 -4.56 -17.14 12.35
C LEU A 248 -3.13 -16.80 12.81
N PRO A 249 -2.72 -17.23 14.01
CA PRO A 249 -1.35 -17.03 14.48
C PRO A 249 -0.30 -17.54 13.48
N VAL A 250 0.88 -16.92 13.47
CA VAL A 250 1.99 -17.29 12.57
C VAL A 250 2.48 -18.74 12.80
N ASP A 251 2.36 -19.22 14.01
CA ASP A 251 2.74 -20.58 14.43
C ASP A 251 1.59 -21.60 14.35
N TYR A 252 0.41 -21.17 13.85
CA TYR A 252 -0.75 -22.05 13.74
C TYR A 252 -0.41 -23.32 12.93
N ARG A 253 -0.87 -24.47 13.44
CA ARG A 253 -0.80 -25.79 12.80
C ARG A 253 -2.18 -26.42 12.81
N PRO A 254 -2.65 -26.96 11.66
CA PRO A 254 -3.87 -27.75 11.64
C PRO A 254 -3.74 -28.98 12.57
N PRO A 255 -4.75 -29.28 13.39
CA PRO A 255 -4.69 -30.43 14.31
C PRO A 255 -4.88 -31.78 13.60
N TRP A 256 -5.09 -31.78 12.30
CA TRP A 256 -5.22 -32.98 11.46
C TRP A 256 -4.06 -33.08 10.44
N PRO A 257 -3.73 -34.29 9.95
CA PRO A 257 -2.68 -34.49 8.96
C PRO A 257 -3.10 -33.85 7.62
N LEU A 258 -2.17 -33.15 6.96
CA LEU A 258 -2.43 -32.56 5.64
C LEU A 258 -2.43 -33.63 4.54
N ARG A 259 -1.62 -34.69 4.69
CA ARG A 259 -1.57 -35.80 3.74
C ARG A 259 -2.91 -36.54 3.72
N GLY A 260 -3.49 -36.68 2.54
CA GLY A 260 -4.81 -37.30 2.35
C GLY A 260 -5.98 -36.31 2.41
N ASN A 261 -5.74 -35.07 2.83
CA ASN A 261 -6.71 -33.99 2.76
C ASN A 261 -6.55 -33.19 1.46
N ARG A 262 -7.52 -32.35 1.15
CA ARG A 262 -7.48 -31.49 -0.04
C ARG A 262 -6.52 -30.35 0.16
N THR A 263 -5.28 -30.56 -0.25
CA THR A 263 -4.25 -29.55 -0.30
C THR A 263 -3.95 -29.17 -1.74
N ALA A 264 -3.68 -27.91 -1.99
CA ALA A 264 -3.20 -27.43 -3.28
C ALA A 264 -2.36 -26.17 -3.11
N ILE A 265 -1.56 -25.87 -4.14
CA ILE A 265 -0.91 -24.57 -4.26
C ILE A 265 -1.61 -23.76 -5.33
N GLY A 266 -1.58 -22.43 -5.17
CA GLY A 266 -1.94 -21.47 -6.21
C GLY A 266 -0.71 -20.66 -6.60
N LEU A 267 -0.52 -20.33 -7.87
CA LEU A 267 0.59 -19.51 -8.35
C LEU A 267 0.10 -18.44 -9.31
N ASP A 268 0.55 -17.21 -9.10
CA ASP A 268 0.59 -16.15 -10.10
C ASP A 268 2.04 -15.76 -10.36
N TRP A 269 2.43 -15.76 -11.63
CA TRP A 269 3.80 -15.47 -12.02
C TRP A 269 3.95 -14.01 -12.45
N GLY A 270 4.87 -13.31 -11.80
CA GLY A 270 5.36 -12.03 -12.25
C GLY A 270 6.89 -12.06 -12.45
N SER A 271 7.38 -11.37 -13.47
CA SER A 271 8.82 -11.11 -13.65
C SER A 271 9.19 -9.71 -13.17
N ALA A 272 8.56 -8.69 -13.72
CA ALA A 272 8.68 -7.32 -13.23
C ALA A 272 7.81 -7.08 -11.97
N ALA A 273 6.61 -7.66 -11.95
CA ALA A 273 5.78 -7.76 -10.76
C ALA A 273 6.17 -8.98 -9.90
N PRO A 274 5.75 -9.06 -8.62
CA PRO A 274 6.03 -10.21 -7.78
C PRO A 274 5.37 -11.49 -8.29
N ALA A 275 6.11 -12.62 -8.21
CA ALA A 275 5.46 -13.92 -8.24
C ALA A 275 4.97 -14.28 -6.84
N VAL A 276 3.78 -14.86 -6.75
CA VAL A 276 3.16 -15.27 -5.47
C VAL A 276 2.66 -16.70 -5.58
N CYS A 277 3.05 -17.53 -4.62
CA CYS A 277 2.53 -18.89 -4.46
C CYS A 277 1.91 -19.04 -3.06
N LEU A 278 0.64 -19.41 -3.00
CA LEU A 278 -0.08 -19.68 -1.75
C LEU A 278 -0.28 -21.21 -1.56
N LEU A 279 -0.09 -21.66 -0.34
CA LEU A 279 -0.33 -23.04 0.06
C LEU A 279 -1.66 -23.11 0.83
N GLY A 280 -2.63 -23.85 0.31
CA GLY A 280 -3.96 -23.94 0.90
C GLY A 280 -4.40 -25.37 1.20
N VAL A 281 -5.27 -25.49 2.21
CA VAL A 281 -5.93 -26.75 2.58
C VAL A 281 -7.40 -26.52 2.86
N GLN A 282 -8.24 -27.47 2.48
CA GLN A 282 -9.65 -27.48 2.87
C GLN A 282 -9.84 -28.31 4.15
N THR A 283 -10.56 -27.78 5.13
CA THR A 283 -10.85 -28.49 6.39
C THR A 283 -11.63 -29.79 6.11
N PRO A 284 -11.21 -30.94 6.66
CA PRO A 284 -11.80 -32.25 6.37
C PRO A 284 -13.16 -32.46 7.06
N GLY A 285 -13.37 -31.85 8.23
CA GLY A 285 -14.55 -31.95 9.07
C GLY A 285 -14.82 -30.66 9.82
N ASP A 286 -15.88 -30.67 10.60
CA ASP A 286 -16.15 -29.66 11.61
C ASP A 286 -15.32 -30.04 12.85
N ASP A 287 -14.36 -29.16 13.23
CA ASP A 287 -13.51 -29.36 14.42
C ASP A 287 -13.88 -28.41 15.57
N GLY A 288 -15.06 -27.80 15.48
CA GLY A 288 -15.56 -26.80 16.44
C GLY A 288 -14.96 -25.40 16.25
N ARG A 289 -13.81 -25.30 15.55
CA ARG A 289 -13.18 -24.02 15.20
C ARG A 289 -13.51 -23.57 13.78
N PHE A 290 -13.45 -24.50 12.83
CA PHE A 290 -13.70 -24.21 11.41
C PHE A 290 -14.78 -25.15 10.87
N PRO A 291 -15.85 -24.62 10.24
CA PRO A 291 -16.83 -25.44 9.55
C PRO A 291 -16.17 -26.30 8.44
N ARG A 292 -16.69 -27.50 8.21
CA ARG A 292 -16.22 -28.40 7.16
C ARG A 292 -16.18 -27.70 5.80
N GLY A 293 -15.04 -27.83 5.11
CA GLY A 293 -14.84 -27.26 3.80
C GLY A 293 -14.34 -25.82 3.83
N SER A 294 -14.03 -25.26 5.01
CA SER A 294 -13.34 -23.96 5.10
C SER A 294 -11.96 -24.05 4.43
N LEU A 295 -11.53 -22.94 3.84
CA LEU A 295 -10.24 -22.80 3.20
C LEU A 295 -9.26 -22.12 4.18
N LEU A 296 -8.16 -22.82 4.48
CA LEU A 296 -7.06 -22.29 5.27
C LEU A 296 -5.87 -22.05 4.34
N ILE A 297 -5.35 -20.85 4.30
CA ILE A 297 -4.09 -20.51 3.64
C ILE A 297 -3.00 -20.58 4.70
N LEU A 298 -2.09 -21.54 4.52
CA LEU A 298 -1.12 -21.95 5.53
C LEU A 298 0.20 -21.21 5.41
N ASP A 299 0.61 -20.90 4.17
CA ASP A 299 1.91 -20.32 3.92
C ASP A 299 1.97 -19.65 2.54
N GLU A 300 3.02 -18.86 2.34
CA GLU A 300 3.26 -18.05 1.16
C GLU A 300 4.73 -18.16 0.73
N VAL A 301 4.96 -18.28 -0.57
CA VAL A 301 6.24 -18.01 -1.21
C VAL A 301 6.03 -16.83 -2.15
N GLN A 302 6.81 -15.79 -2.01
CA GLN A 302 6.65 -14.57 -2.80
C GLN A 302 8.02 -13.98 -3.17
N THR A 303 8.04 -13.19 -4.24
CA THR A 303 9.25 -12.55 -4.76
C THR A 303 9.14 -11.02 -4.78
N ALA A 304 8.28 -10.43 -3.94
CA ALA A 304 8.19 -8.98 -3.83
C ALA A 304 9.50 -8.39 -3.27
N ASP A 305 9.90 -7.26 -3.81
CA ASP A 305 11.00 -6.48 -3.25
C ASP A 305 10.53 -5.88 -1.90
N PRO A 306 11.24 -6.13 -0.79
CA PRO A 306 10.87 -5.54 0.50
C PRO A 306 10.79 -4.00 0.49
N ALA A 307 11.55 -3.34 -0.38
CA ALA A 307 11.54 -1.90 -0.53
C ALA A 307 10.35 -1.37 -1.36
N ASP A 308 9.82 -2.20 -2.27
CA ASP A 308 8.67 -1.87 -3.10
C ASP A 308 7.91 -3.15 -3.47
N ILE A 309 6.89 -3.49 -2.70
CA ILE A 309 6.11 -4.72 -2.88
C ILE A 309 5.39 -4.83 -4.24
N SER A 310 5.37 -3.77 -5.04
CA SER A 310 4.86 -3.81 -6.42
C SER A 310 5.89 -4.34 -7.41
N GLN A 311 7.16 -4.44 -7.02
CA GLN A 311 8.26 -4.92 -7.84
C GLN A 311 8.65 -6.35 -7.48
N GLY A 312 8.95 -7.15 -8.51
CA GLY A 312 9.45 -8.52 -8.33
C GLY A 312 10.97 -8.58 -8.32
N LEU A 313 11.53 -9.45 -7.48
CA LEU A 313 12.98 -9.75 -7.42
C LEU A 313 13.51 -10.52 -8.65
N ARG A 314 12.69 -10.75 -9.67
CA ARG A 314 13.03 -11.40 -10.95
C ARG A 314 13.73 -12.77 -10.77
N TRP A 315 13.23 -13.59 -9.83
CA TRP A 315 13.78 -14.91 -9.65
C TRP A 315 13.59 -15.77 -10.91
N PRO A 316 14.62 -16.54 -11.30
CA PRO A 316 14.43 -17.52 -12.36
C PRO A 316 13.44 -18.62 -11.92
N PRO A 317 12.70 -19.25 -12.86
CA PRO A 317 11.70 -20.27 -12.55
C PRO A 317 12.22 -21.40 -11.67
N GLY A 318 13.46 -21.88 -11.85
CA GLY A 318 14.06 -22.92 -11.03
C GLY A 318 14.19 -22.53 -9.56
N LYS A 319 14.65 -21.30 -9.27
CA LYS A 319 14.75 -20.79 -7.89
C LYS A 319 13.37 -20.71 -7.22
N LEU A 320 12.35 -20.29 -7.95
CA LEU A 320 11.00 -20.26 -7.44
C LEU A 320 10.47 -21.67 -7.17
N ALA A 321 10.72 -22.62 -8.08
CA ALA A 321 10.33 -24.01 -7.92
C ALA A 321 10.98 -24.64 -6.67
N ASP A 322 12.26 -24.37 -6.42
CA ASP A 322 12.98 -24.82 -5.23
C ASP A 322 12.30 -24.31 -3.94
N ALA A 323 12.01 -23.01 -3.88
CA ALA A 323 11.35 -22.40 -2.73
C ALA A 323 9.93 -22.97 -2.51
N ILE A 324 9.17 -23.20 -3.58
CA ILE A 324 7.84 -23.83 -3.49
C ILE A 324 7.96 -25.28 -2.97
N ARG A 325 8.90 -26.07 -3.49
CA ARG A 325 9.11 -27.47 -3.05
C ARG A 325 9.53 -27.53 -1.58
N GLU A 326 10.45 -26.68 -1.17
CA GLU A 326 10.88 -26.59 0.24
C GLU A 326 9.69 -26.26 1.15
N ARG A 327 8.87 -25.28 0.78
CA ARG A 327 7.71 -24.89 1.57
C ARG A 327 6.63 -25.98 1.59
N CYS A 328 6.41 -26.66 0.47
CA CYS A 328 5.52 -27.82 0.42
C CYS A 328 6.02 -28.99 1.29
N ALA A 329 7.32 -29.27 1.28
CA ALA A 329 7.93 -30.29 2.12
C ALA A 329 7.76 -29.97 3.62
N PHE A 330 7.97 -28.72 4.04
CA PHE A 330 7.75 -28.28 5.41
C PHE A 330 6.32 -28.54 5.90
N TRP A 331 5.32 -28.44 5.03
CA TRP A 331 3.91 -28.71 5.32
C TRP A 331 3.49 -30.15 5.00
N ASN A 332 4.39 -31.02 4.54
CA ASN A 332 4.06 -32.37 4.06
C ASN A 332 2.96 -32.37 3.00
N MET A 333 3.01 -31.39 2.08
CA MET A 333 2.11 -31.20 0.95
C MET A 333 2.80 -31.59 -0.35
N ARG A 334 2.01 -31.97 -1.36
CA ARG A 334 2.52 -32.10 -2.73
C ARG A 334 2.53 -30.75 -3.43
N PRO A 335 3.58 -30.42 -4.22
CA PRO A 335 3.61 -29.19 -5.04
C PRO A 335 2.71 -29.35 -6.28
N TYR A 336 1.41 -29.43 -6.04
CA TYR A 336 0.37 -29.63 -7.04
C TYR A 336 -0.76 -28.60 -6.84
N GLY A 337 -1.25 -28.03 -7.95
CA GLY A 337 -2.36 -27.07 -7.85
C GLY A 337 -2.69 -26.35 -9.14
N VAL A 338 -2.88 -25.04 -9.04
CA VAL A 338 -3.34 -24.17 -10.14
C VAL A 338 -2.39 -22.98 -10.28
N GLY A 339 -2.08 -22.58 -11.50
CA GLY A 339 -1.27 -21.38 -11.74
C GLY A 339 -1.58 -20.78 -13.10
N ASP A 340 -1.42 -19.44 -13.17
CA ASP A 340 -1.52 -18.76 -14.44
C ASP A 340 -0.26 -19.01 -15.28
N ASP A 341 -0.45 -19.09 -16.59
CA ASP A 341 0.64 -19.31 -17.53
C ASP A 341 1.19 -17.95 -17.98
N ALA A 342 2.50 -17.78 -17.92
CA ALA A 342 3.11 -16.54 -18.33
C ALA A 342 3.11 -16.39 -19.86
N VAL A 343 2.82 -15.18 -20.31
CA VAL A 343 2.96 -14.79 -21.73
C VAL A 343 4.36 -14.21 -21.93
N GLY A 344 5.08 -14.66 -22.98
CA GLY A 344 6.36 -14.09 -23.38
C GLY A 344 7.60 -14.89 -22.99
N LEU A 345 7.44 -16.13 -22.53
CA LEU A 345 8.51 -17.13 -22.46
C LEU A 345 8.48 -18.01 -23.72
N ASP A 346 9.66 -18.47 -24.15
CA ASP A 346 9.76 -19.43 -25.28
C ASP A 346 9.06 -20.75 -24.96
N ASP A 347 9.16 -21.22 -23.71
CA ASP A 347 8.43 -22.34 -23.14
C ASP A 347 7.31 -21.85 -22.19
N SER A 348 6.19 -22.60 -22.10
CA SER A 348 5.19 -22.37 -21.08
C SER A 348 5.81 -22.44 -19.68
N LEU A 349 5.57 -21.43 -18.84
CA LEU A 349 6.01 -21.45 -17.45
C LEU A 349 5.59 -22.73 -16.71
N ILE A 350 4.34 -23.17 -16.94
CA ILE A 350 3.81 -24.39 -16.33
C ILE A 350 4.66 -25.62 -16.71
N ASP A 351 5.15 -25.69 -17.95
CA ASP A 351 6.00 -26.79 -18.40
C ASP A 351 7.42 -26.68 -17.83
N VAL A 352 7.95 -25.49 -17.68
CA VAL A 352 9.25 -25.27 -17.00
C VAL A 352 9.14 -25.72 -15.53
N LEU A 353 8.14 -25.25 -14.79
CA LEU A 353 7.93 -25.64 -13.39
C LEU A 353 7.65 -27.14 -13.21
N ARG A 354 6.99 -27.77 -14.19
CA ARG A 354 6.75 -29.22 -14.18
C ARG A 354 8.06 -30.01 -14.25
N ARG A 355 9.03 -29.58 -15.06
CA ARG A 355 10.37 -30.19 -15.12
C ARG A 355 11.10 -30.06 -13.79
N GLU A 356 10.82 -29.00 -13.05
CA GLU A 356 11.34 -28.73 -11.70
C GLU A 356 10.51 -29.37 -10.58
N GLY A 357 9.53 -30.24 -10.90
CA GLY A 357 8.74 -30.99 -9.92
C GLY A 357 7.58 -30.21 -9.29
N VAL A 358 7.15 -29.07 -9.85
CA VAL A 358 5.96 -28.32 -9.46
C VAL A 358 4.89 -28.50 -10.52
N TYR A 359 3.76 -29.09 -10.15
CA TYR A 359 2.72 -29.52 -11.08
C TYR A 359 1.50 -28.61 -11.00
N LEU A 360 1.30 -27.78 -12.01
CA LEU A 360 0.20 -26.81 -12.08
C LEU A 360 -0.74 -27.11 -13.24
N THR A 361 -2.00 -26.80 -13.02
CA THR A 361 -3.04 -26.75 -14.05
C THR A 361 -3.46 -25.31 -14.28
N LYS A 362 -3.88 -24.97 -15.51
CA LYS A 362 -4.35 -23.60 -15.80
C LYS A 362 -5.66 -23.32 -15.04
N PRO A 363 -5.88 -22.11 -14.54
CA PRO A 363 -7.14 -21.73 -13.93
C PRO A 363 -8.25 -21.70 -14.99
N THR A 364 -9.47 -22.01 -14.58
CA THR A 364 -10.63 -21.87 -15.47
C THR A 364 -10.90 -20.37 -15.72
N LYS A 365 -10.61 -19.91 -16.92
CA LYS A 365 -10.88 -18.55 -17.39
C LYS A 365 -12.04 -18.58 -18.36
N GLY A 366 -13.11 -17.83 -18.07
CA GLY A 366 -14.27 -17.66 -18.93
C GLY A 366 -14.97 -16.33 -18.60
N PRO A 367 -15.88 -15.86 -19.45
CA PRO A 367 -16.63 -14.64 -19.18
C PRO A 367 -17.26 -14.66 -17.78
N GLY A 368 -17.03 -13.62 -16.98
CA GLY A 368 -17.54 -13.50 -15.61
C GLY A 368 -16.83 -14.34 -14.52
N SER A 369 -15.87 -15.22 -14.89
CA SER A 369 -15.19 -16.10 -13.92
C SER A 369 -14.43 -15.32 -12.83
N ARG A 370 -13.85 -14.17 -13.18
CA ARG A 370 -13.13 -13.28 -12.24
C ARG A 370 -14.10 -12.73 -11.19
N ILE A 371 -15.18 -12.09 -11.62
CA ILE A 371 -16.22 -11.52 -10.74
C ILE A 371 -16.84 -12.61 -9.85
N ALA A 372 -17.20 -13.77 -10.44
CA ALA A 372 -17.73 -14.90 -9.66
C ALA A 372 -16.71 -15.40 -8.61
N GLY A 373 -15.42 -15.34 -8.91
CA GLY A 373 -14.34 -15.67 -7.97
C GLY A 373 -14.30 -14.71 -6.78
N TRP A 374 -14.37 -13.41 -7.03
CA TRP A 374 -14.43 -12.39 -5.96
C TRP A 374 -15.67 -12.57 -5.06
N GLN A 375 -16.82 -12.88 -5.66
CA GLN A 375 -18.04 -13.14 -4.90
C GLN A 375 -17.92 -14.39 -4.00
N ARG A 376 -17.26 -15.47 -4.47
CA ARG A 376 -17.02 -16.64 -3.62
C ARG A 376 -16.10 -16.32 -2.44
N LEU A 377 -15.04 -15.53 -2.66
CA LEU A 377 -14.16 -15.10 -1.56
C LEU A 377 -14.91 -14.25 -0.56
N ARG A 378 -15.72 -13.27 -1.01
CA ARG A 378 -16.57 -12.48 -0.12
C ARG A 378 -17.51 -13.34 0.72
N GLN A 379 -18.14 -14.32 0.09
CA GLN A 379 -19.05 -15.24 0.78
C GLN A 379 -18.32 -16.06 1.83
N ARG A 380 -17.09 -16.53 1.56
CA ARG A 380 -16.29 -17.26 2.54
C ARG A 380 -15.88 -16.37 3.71
N LEU A 381 -15.46 -15.12 3.45
CA LEU A 381 -15.14 -14.16 4.50
C LEU A 381 -16.34 -13.88 5.39
N SER A 382 -17.50 -13.57 4.81
CA SER A 382 -18.74 -13.38 5.56
C SER A 382 -19.07 -14.59 6.44
N ARG A 383 -18.95 -15.80 5.89
CA ARG A 383 -19.21 -17.05 6.62
C ARG A 383 -18.20 -17.34 7.72
N SER A 384 -16.98 -16.84 7.62
CA SER A 384 -16.01 -16.92 8.74
C SER A 384 -16.53 -16.15 9.96
N VAL A 385 -17.18 -15.01 9.73
CA VAL A 385 -17.77 -14.17 10.81
C VAL A 385 -19.03 -14.80 11.36
N THR A 386 -19.96 -15.19 10.49
CA THR A 386 -21.28 -15.73 10.90
C THR A 386 -21.22 -17.21 11.33
N ARG A 387 -20.18 -17.94 10.92
CA ARG A 387 -19.99 -19.39 11.17
C ARG A 387 -21.10 -20.29 10.63
N ASP A 388 -21.83 -19.82 9.62
CA ASP A 388 -22.95 -20.53 9.00
C ASP A 388 -22.55 -21.39 7.81
N GLY A 389 -21.25 -21.57 7.57
CA GLY A 389 -20.72 -22.37 6.48
C GLY A 389 -19.22 -22.28 6.31
N PRO A 390 -18.65 -22.87 5.22
CA PRO A 390 -17.21 -22.91 5.01
C PRO A 390 -16.64 -21.51 4.80
N GLY A 391 -15.74 -21.12 5.70
CA GLY A 391 -15.06 -19.83 5.74
C GLY A 391 -13.74 -19.78 4.97
N LEU A 392 -13.03 -18.65 5.14
CA LEU A 392 -11.65 -18.40 4.70
C LEU A 392 -10.82 -17.90 5.87
N TYR A 393 -9.66 -18.51 6.09
CA TYR A 393 -8.74 -18.16 7.15
C TYR A 393 -7.30 -18.15 6.62
N ILE A 394 -6.47 -17.22 7.09
CA ILE A 394 -5.13 -16.96 6.56
C ILE A 394 -4.17 -16.93 7.74
N THR A 395 -3.07 -17.68 7.70
CA THR A 395 -2.06 -17.62 8.76
C THR A 395 -1.19 -16.36 8.64
N GLY A 396 -0.64 -15.90 9.75
CA GLY A 396 0.30 -14.78 9.78
C GLY A 396 1.60 -15.01 8.98
N ARG A 397 1.78 -16.20 8.37
CA ARG A 397 2.90 -16.48 7.45
C ARG A 397 2.71 -15.88 6.06
N CYS A 398 1.48 -15.53 5.69
CA CYS A 398 1.14 -14.99 4.37
C CYS A 398 1.24 -13.46 4.39
N GLY A 399 2.46 -12.94 4.54
CA GLY A 399 2.71 -11.51 4.78
C GLY A 399 2.20 -10.62 3.65
N LEU A 400 2.56 -10.92 2.40
CA LEU A 400 2.14 -10.12 1.25
C LEU A 400 0.62 -10.19 1.03
N LEU A 401 0.03 -11.39 1.18
CA LEU A 401 -1.42 -11.56 1.10
C LEU A 401 -2.14 -10.71 2.15
N LEU A 402 -1.70 -10.78 3.41
CA LEU A 402 -2.31 -10.01 4.51
C LEU A 402 -2.11 -8.50 4.36
N GLU A 403 -1.06 -8.06 3.70
CA GLU A 403 -0.79 -6.65 3.42
C GLU A 403 -1.66 -6.11 2.27
N THR A 404 -1.86 -6.89 1.21
CA THR A 404 -2.49 -6.41 -0.02
C THR A 404 -3.99 -6.72 -0.11
N PHE A 405 -4.42 -7.90 0.31
CA PHE A 405 -5.79 -8.38 0.15
C PHE A 405 -6.86 -7.54 0.87
N PRO A 406 -6.67 -7.12 2.14
CA PRO A 406 -7.66 -6.33 2.86
C PRO A 406 -7.92 -4.95 2.26
N VAL A 407 -6.92 -4.39 1.60
CA VAL A 407 -6.95 -3.02 1.04
C VAL A 407 -7.14 -3.00 -0.48
N LEU A 408 -7.37 -4.16 -1.10
CA LEU A 408 -7.49 -4.30 -2.55
C LEU A 408 -8.64 -3.44 -3.11
N PRO A 409 -8.36 -2.40 -3.91
CA PRO A 409 -9.38 -1.46 -4.34
C PRO A 409 -10.31 -2.07 -5.39
N ARG A 410 -11.56 -1.60 -5.41
CA ARG A 410 -12.52 -1.88 -6.49
C ARG A 410 -12.15 -1.10 -7.74
N ASP A 411 -12.41 -1.69 -8.91
CA ASP A 411 -12.35 -0.95 -10.18
C ASP A 411 -13.36 0.21 -10.13
N PRO A 412 -12.94 1.46 -10.36
CA PRO A 412 -13.82 2.62 -10.29
C PRO A 412 -14.94 2.59 -11.36
N ASN A 413 -14.75 1.87 -12.47
CA ASN A 413 -15.72 1.74 -13.55
C ASN A 413 -16.58 0.46 -13.43
N ARG A 414 -16.09 -0.54 -12.72
CA ARG A 414 -16.75 -1.84 -12.48
C ARG A 414 -16.58 -2.24 -11.02
N PRO A 415 -17.40 -1.70 -10.10
CA PRO A 415 -17.23 -1.92 -8.64
C PRO A 415 -17.37 -3.39 -8.19
N GLU A 416 -17.84 -4.27 -9.04
CA GLU A 416 -17.88 -5.72 -8.83
C GLU A 416 -16.54 -6.42 -9.09
N ASP A 417 -15.57 -5.73 -9.69
CA ASP A 417 -14.20 -6.18 -9.95
C ASP A 417 -13.19 -5.39 -9.13
N VAL A 418 -11.94 -5.83 -9.11
CA VAL A 418 -10.83 -5.14 -8.49
C VAL A 418 -10.08 -4.27 -9.50
N ASP A 419 -9.48 -3.18 -9.04
CA ASP A 419 -8.61 -2.33 -9.85
C ASP A 419 -7.35 -3.12 -10.25
N THR A 420 -7.22 -3.41 -11.54
CA THR A 420 -6.06 -4.13 -12.10
C THR A 420 -4.75 -3.31 -12.07
N GLY A 421 -4.82 -2.03 -11.74
CA GLY A 421 -3.65 -1.19 -11.49
C GLY A 421 -3.10 -1.32 -10.06
N ALA A 422 -3.80 -2.02 -9.17
CA ALA A 422 -3.35 -2.32 -7.82
C ALA A 422 -2.49 -3.59 -7.75
N ASN A 423 -1.86 -3.84 -6.58
CA ASN A 423 -1.14 -5.09 -6.33
C ASN A 423 -2.16 -6.21 -6.02
N ASP A 424 -2.73 -6.83 -7.05
CA ASP A 424 -3.77 -7.86 -6.94
C ASP A 424 -3.22 -9.30 -7.06
N HIS A 425 -1.91 -9.49 -7.26
CA HIS A 425 -1.28 -10.79 -7.51
C HIS A 425 -1.61 -11.83 -6.43
N ALA A 426 -1.41 -11.50 -5.16
CA ALA A 426 -1.72 -12.43 -4.06
C ALA A 426 -3.22 -12.77 -3.97
N ALA A 427 -4.09 -11.80 -4.25
CA ALA A 427 -5.53 -11.98 -4.28
C ALA A 427 -5.99 -12.84 -5.47
N ASP A 428 -5.39 -12.65 -6.64
CA ASP A 428 -5.67 -13.46 -7.83
C ASP A 428 -5.26 -14.93 -7.60
N VAL A 429 -4.10 -15.18 -6.96
CA VAL A 429 -3.71 -16.52 -6.53
C VAL A 429 -4.74 -17.14 -5.59
N LEU A 430 -5.19 -16.38 -4.59
CA LEU A 430 -6.22 -16.84 -3.65
C LEU A 430 -7.51 -17.22 -4.38
N ARG A 431 -7.91 -16.43 -5.36
CA ARG A 431 -9.10 -16.66 -6.20
C ARG A 431 -8.95 -17.91 -7.06
N TYR A 432 -7.78 -18.15 -7.67
CA TYR A 432 -7.50 -19.35 -8.44
C TYR A 432 -7.50 -20.60 -7.56
N LEU A 433 -6.84 -20.52 -6.41
CA LEU A 433 -6.74 -21.61 -5.45
C LEU A 433 -8.12 -22.00 -4.87
N GLU A 434 -8.95 -21.01 -4.52
CA GLU A 434 -10.33 -21.23 -4.08
C GLU A 434 -11.14 -21.99 -5.14
N GLY A 435 -11.07 -21.51 -6.39
CA GLY A 435 -11.76 -22.16 -7.51
C GLY A 435 -11.30 -23.59 -7.73
N HIS A 436 -10.00 -23.85 -7.71
CA HIS A 436 -9.40 -25.17 -7.92
C HIS A 436 -9.81 -26.17 -6.82
N ILE A 437 -9.65 -25.81 -5.55
CA ILE A 437 -9.99 -26.67 -4.40
C ILE A 437 -11.51 -26.99 -4.38
N THR A 438 -12.36 -26.02 -4.74
CA THR A 438 -13.83 -26.19 -4.73
C THR A 438 -14.33 -27.03 -5.88
N THR A 439 -13.76 -26.86 -7.09
CA THR A 439 -14.21 -27.55 -8.31
C THR A 439 -13.82 -29.03 -8.34
N ALA A 440 -12.69 -29.39 -7.73
CA ALA A 440 -12.26 -30.80 -7.58
C ALA A 440 -13.32 -31.69 -6.88
N ARG A 441 -14.33 -31.08 -6.26
CA ARG A 441 -15.48 -31.79 -5.67
C ARG A 441 -16.42 -32.43 -6.70
N ARG A 442 -16.45 -31.97 -7.94
CA ARG A 442 -17.41 -32.45 -8.97
C ARG A 442 -16.92 -33.71 -9.72
N TYR A 443 -15.64 -34.01 -9.70
CA TYR A 443 -15.05 -35.13 -10.45
C TYR A 443 -14.73 -36.37 -9.59
N GLY A 444 -14.87 -36.33 -8.26
CA GLY A 444 -14.51 -37.41 -7.34
C GLY A 444 -15.64 -38.35 -6.90
N SER A 445 -16.87 -38.22 -7.41
CA SER A 445 -18.02 -39.04 -6.99
C SER A 445 -18.61 -39.88 -8.12
N GLY A 446 -17.79 -40.48 -8.96
CA GLY A 446 -18.28 -41.36 -10.01
C GLY A 446 -17.20 -42.24 -10.59
N ARG A 447 -17.05 -43.45 -10.06
CA ARG A 447 -16.89 -44.78 -10.63
C ARG A 447 -15.95 -45.66 -9.81
N HIS A 448 -16.51 -46.42 -8.89
CA HIS A 448 -16.00 -47.75 -8.62
C HIS A 448 -16.24 -48.60 -9.86
N TYR A 449 -15.19 -48.91 -10.60
CA TYR A 449 -15.20 -50.08 -11.47
C TYR A 449 -14.81 -51.28 -10.60
N GLY A 450 -15.78 -52.13 -10.30
CA GLY A 450 -15.54 -53.46 -9.83
C GLY A 450 -14.74 -54.21 -10.90
N MET A 451 -13.65 -54.82 -10.51
CA MET A 451 -13.05 -55.97 -11.21
C MET A 451 -13.39 -57.22 -10.42
N THR A 452 -14.23 -58.03 -11.06
CA THR A 452 -14.32 -59.46 -10.83
C THR A 452 -13.09 -60.14 -11.40
#